data_6c1f99dff8b3f52c8194454edaf653ae
#
_entry.id   6c1f99dff8b3f52c8194454edaf653ae
#
_cell.length_a   1.000
_cell.length_b   1.000
_cell.length_c   1.000
_cell.angle_alpha   90.00
_cell.angle_beta   90.00
_cell.angle_gamma   90.00
#
_symmetry.space_group_name_H-M   'P 1'
#
loop_
_entity.id
_entity.type
_entity.pdbx_description
1 polymer ?
#
loop_
_entity_poly.entity_id
_entity_poly.type
_entity_poly.pdbx_seq_one_letter_code
_entity_poly.pdbx_strand_id
1 'polypeptide(L)'
;MLFRSRFKLLYDIYHMQIMEGDLIATIKASHPYIAHYHTGGVPGRAEIDDTQEIHYPAVMQAIVATGYKGHVAQEFIPKRPDALASLKQGVNICDV
;
A
#
# COMPACT_ATOMS: atom_id res chain seq x y z
N MET A 1 -24.05 -7.83 -4.72
CA MET A 1 -22.99 -6.88 -4.38
C MET A 1 -23.53 -5.46 -4.37
N LEU A 2 -23.35 -4.76 -3.29
CA LEU A 2 -23.97 -3.45 -3.11
C LEU A 2 -23.10 -2.28 -3.53
N PHE A 3 -21.79 -2.51 -3.74
CA PHE A 3 -20.90 -1.44 -4.13
C PHE A 3 -21.13 -1.02 -5.57
N ARG A 4 -21.22 0.26 -5.76
CA ARG A 4 -21.31 0.88 -7.07
C ARG A 4 -19.99 1.59 -7.39
N SER A 5 -19.85 2.03 -8.63
CA SER A 5 -18.62 2.70 -9.05
C SER A 5 -18.29 3.95 -8.22
N ARG A 6 -19.30 4.61 -7.67
CA ARG A 6 -19.11 5.79 -6.81
C ARG A 6 -18.89 5.47 -5.33
N PHE A 7 -19.05 4.20 -4.93
CA PHE A 7 -18.77 3.76 -3.57
C PHE A 7 -17.51 2.90 -3.61
N LYS A 8 -16.38 3.55 -3.47
CA LYS A 8 -15.09 2.87 -3.48
C LYS A 8 -14.49 2.84 -2.09
N LEU A 9 -13.63 1.86 -1.86
CA LEU A 9 -12.95 1.69 -0.58
C LEU A 9 -11.55 2.29 -0.65
N LEU A 10 -11.11 2.82 0.48
CA LEU A 10 -9.70 3.09 0.72
C LEU A 10 -9.06 1.82 1.26
N TYR A 11 -7.98 1.36 0.66
CA TYR A 11 -7.23 0.20 1.14
C TYR A 11 -5.92 0.68 1.76
N ASP A 12 -5.86 0.66 3.08
CA ASP A 12 -4.65 1.01 3.83
C ASP A 12 -3.83 -0.26 4.03
N ILE A 13 -2.75 -0.40 3.27
CA ILE A 13 -1.92 -1.61 3.28
C ILE A 13 -1.32 -1.85 4.66
N TYR A 14 -0.91 -0.81 5.35
CA TYR A 14 -0.38 -0.92 6.70
C TYR A 14 -1.40 -1.54 7.66
N HIS A 15 -2.62 -0.99 7.68
CA HIS A 15 -3.67 -1.51 8.56
C HIS A 15 -4.10 -2.93 8.19
N MET A 16 -4.21 -3.22 6.91
CA MET A 16 -4.67 -4.54 6.48
C MET A 16 -3.64 -5.61 6.79
N GLN A 17 -2.35 -5.31 6.75
CA GLN A 17 -1.33 -6.25 7.17
C GLN A 17 -1.47 -6.61 8.65
N ILE A 18 -1.73 -5.62 9.49
CA ILE A 18 -1.89 -5.84 10.93
C ILE A 18 -3.16 -6.64 11.23
N MET A 19 -4.26 -6.30 10.54
CA MET A 19 -5.57 -6.88 10.85
C MET A 19 -5.76 -8.27 10.26
N GLU A 20 -5.34 -8.49 9.01
CA GLU A 20 -5.64 -9.72 8.28
C GLU A 20 -4.44 -10.35 7.61
N GLY A 21 -3.50 -9.56 7.11
CA GLY A 21 -2.45 -10.06 6.24
C GLY A 21 -3.02 -10.49 4.89
N ASP A 22 -2.33 -11.41 4.22
CA ASP A 22 -2.76 -11.98 2.94
C ASP A 22 -3.09 -10.90 1.91
N LEU A 23 -2.22 -9.90 1.81
CA LEU A 23 -2.49 -8.65 1.09
C LEU A 23 -2.76 -8.89 -0.39
N ILE A 24 -1.90 -9.66 -1.05
CA ILE A 24 -1.99 -9.87 -2.51
C ILE A 24 -3.31 -10.55 -2.88
N ALA A 25 -3.70 -11.59 -2.15
CA ALA A 25 -4.96 -12.29 -2.40
C ALA A 25 -6.16 -11.37 -2.19
N THR A 26 -6.14 -10.55 -1.13
CA THR A 26 -7.20 -9.61 -0.84
C THR A 26 -7.30 -8.52 -1.92
N ILE A 27 -6.17 -7.99 -2.38
CA ILE A 27 -6.13 -7.00 -3.45
C ILE A 27 -6.75 -7.58 -4.73
N LYS A 28 -6.38 -8.80 -5.10
CA LYS A 28 -6.94 -9.45 -6.29
C LYS A 28 -8.45 -9.64 -6.19
N ALA A 29 -8.96 -9.99 -5.01
CA ALA A 29 -10.38 -10.23 -4.80
C ALA A 29 -11.19 -8.93 -4.75
N SER A 30 -10.61 -7.85 -4.21
CA SER A 30 -11.35 -6.63 -3.88
C SER A 30 -11.05 -5.46 -4.82
N HIS A 31 -10.12 -5.60 -5.77
CA HIS A 31 -9.66 -4.47 -6.58
C HIS A 31 -10.77 -3.67 -7.27
N PRO A 32 -11.89 -4.25 -7.72
CA PRO A 32 -12.93 -3.44 -8.36
C PRO A 32 -13.55 -2.41 -7.44
N TYR A 33 -13.40 -2.59 -6.13
CA TYR A 33 -14.01 -1.72 -5.11
C TYR A 33 -13.03 -0.76 -4.47
N ILE A 34 -11.76 -0.82 -4.85
CA ILE A 34 -10.71 -0.01 -4.23
C ILE A 34 -10.43 1.20 -5.12
N ALA A 35 -10.58 2.40 -4.56
CA ALA A 35 -10.30 3.66 -5.26
C ALA A 35 -8.93 4.23 -4.92
N HIS A 36 -8.33 3.83 -3.81
CA HIS A 36 -7.11 4.45 -3.32
C HIS A 36 -6.35 3.49 -2.40
N TYR A 37 -5.03 3.56 -2.44
CA TYR A 37 -4.16 2.77 -1.59
C TYR A 37 -3.27 3.68 -0.77
N HIS A 38 -3.06 3.31 0.49
CA HIS A 38 -2.07 3.96 1.36
C HIS A 38 -1.01 2.95 1.78
N THR A 39 0.22 3.42 1.97
CA THR A 39 1.36 2.59 2.36
C THR A 39 1.87 2.97 3.74
N GLY A 40 2.57 2.05 4.36
CA GLY A 40 3.27 2.27 5.62
C GLY A 40 4.02 1.00 6.00
N GLY A 41 5.18 1.13 6.61
CA GLY A 41 5.95 -0.02 7.05
C GLY A 41 5.40 -0.63 8.33
N VAL A 42 5.43 -1.94 8.44
CA VAL A 42 5.03 -2.66 9.65
C VAL A 42 6.28 -3.23 10.31
N PRO A 43 6.45 -3.00 11.60
CA PRO A 43 5.56 -2.33 12.55
C PRO A 43 5.72 -0.81 12.57
N GLY A 44 4.78 -0.15 13.18
CA GLY A 44 4.88 1.25 13.56
C GLY A 44 4.56 2.29 12.52
N ARG A 45 4.08 1.89 11.35
CA ARG A 45 3.80 2.80 10.22
C ARG A 45 5.03 3.64 9.87
N ALA A 46 6.19 3.01 9.89
CA ALA A 46 7.47 3.67 9.64
C ALA A 46 7.85 3.59 8.16
N GLU A 47 9.11 3.86 7.88
CA GLU A 47 9.65 3.86 6.51
C GLU A 47 9.34 2.56 5.78
N ILE A 48 9.17 2.69 4.45
CA ILE A 48 9.06 1.54 3.57
C ILE A 48 10.46 1.18 3.10
N ASP A 49 11.02 0.15 3.73
CA ASP A 49 12.35 -0.33 3.42
C ASP A 49 12.40 -1.85 3.66
N ASP A 50 13.60 -2.42 3.64
CA ASP A 50 13.78 -3.86 3.85
C ASP A 50 13.83 -4.28 5.31
N THR A 51 13.65 -3.34 6.25
CA THR A 51 13.61 -3.63 7.69
C THR A 51 12.20 -3.81 8.23
N GLN A 52 11.18 -3.62 7.40
CA GLN A 52 9.79 -3.81 7.80
C GLN A 52 9.22 -5.08 7.14
N GLU A 53 8.01 -5.50 7.53
CA GLU A 53 7.58 -6.86 7.20
C GLU A 53 6.83 -7.01 5.88
N ILE A 54 6.44 -5.92 5.21
CA ILE A 54 5.67 -5.98 3.96
C ILE A 54 6.62 -5.97 2.76
N HIS A 55 6.48 -6.95 1.89
CA HIS A 55 7.23 -6.97 0.62
C HIS A 55 6.54 -6.11 -0.42
N TYR A 56 6.78 -4.82 -0.38
CA TYR A 56 6.08 -3.85 -1.21
C TYR A 56 6.23 -4.05 -2.72
N PRO A 57 7.38 -4.43 -3.27
CA PRO A 57 7.46 -4.67 -4.72
C PRO A 57 6.44 -5.70 -5.20
N ALA A 58 6.25 -6.80 -4.48
CA ALA A 58 5.26 -7.82 -4.86
C ALA A 58 3.83 -7.29 -4.70
N VAL A 59 3.56 -6.53 -3.66
CA VAL A 59 2.25 -5.91 -3.44
C VAL A 59 1.94 -4.91 -4.55
N MET A 60 2.90 -4.07 -4.91
CA MET A 60 2.73 -3.09 -5.99
C MET A 60 2.50 -3.77 -7.34
N GLN A 61 3.22 -4.85 -7.62
CA GLN A 61 3.00 -5.62 -8.85
C GLN A 61 1.61 -6.22 -8.90
N ALA A 62 1.07 -6.68 -7.77
CA ALA A 62 -0.30 -7.17 -7.70
C ALA A 62 -1.31 -6.05 -8.01
N ILE A 63 -1.09 -4.85 -7.49
CA ILE A 63 -1.94 -3.69 -7.77
C ILE A 63 -1.90 -3.33 -9.25
N VAL A 64 -0.72 -3.27 -9.85
CA VAL A 64 -0.56 -2.99 -11.29
C VAL A 64 -1.27 -4.05 -12.13
N ALA A 65 -1.17 -5.32 -11.75
CA ALA A 65 -1.79 -6.41 -12.48
C ALA A 65 -3.33 -6.34 -12.48
N THR A 66 -3.94 -5.63 -11.53
CA THR A 66 -5.40 -5.43 -11.52
C THR A 66 -5.88 -4.40 -12.54
N GLY A 67 -4.98 -3.65 -13.16
CA GLY A 67 -5.32 -2.54 -14.04
C GLY A 67 -5.63 -1.24 -13.31
N TYR A 68 -5.31 -1.15 -12.03
CA TYR A 68 -5.55 0.04 -11.21
C TYR A 68 -4.85 1.26 -11.81
N LYS A 69 -5.59 2.37 -11.93
CA LYS A 69 -5.10 3.61 -12.55
C LYS A 69 -5.12 4.81 -11.61
N GLY A 70 -5.48 4.59 -10.35
CA GLY A 70 -5.49 5.66 -9.35
C GLY A 70 -4.12 5.88 -8.73
N HIS A 71 -4.11 6.49 -7.57
CA HIS A 71 -2.89 6.81 -6.85
C HIS A 71 -2.64 5.88 -5.68
N VAL A 72 -1.37 5.70 -5.34
CA VAL A 72 -0.94 5.05 -4.11
C VAL A 72 -0.20 6.10 -3.29
N ALA A 73 -0.76 6.50 -2.17
CA ALA A 73 -0.20 7.54 -1.32
C ALA A 73 0.72 6.97 -0.27
N GLN A 74 1.83 7.66 -0.02
CA GLN A 74 2.77 7.30 1.04
C GLN A 74 2.26 7.86 2.38
N GLU A 75 1.83 6.97 3.26
CA GLU A 75 1.24 7.35 4.56
C GLU A 75 2.09 6.87 5.74
N PHE A 76 3.35 6.59 5.53
CA PHE A 76 4.22 6.23 6.64
C PHE A 76 4.68 7.45 7.42
N ILE A 77 5.05 7.22 8.68
CA ILE A 77 5.61 8.27 9.55
C ILE A 77 7.12 8.08 9.61
N PRO A 78 7.91 9.02 9.04
CA PRO A 78 9.36 8.86 9.02
C PRO A 78 9.92 8.82 10.44
N LYS A 79 10.78 7.84 10.70
CA LYS A 79 11.51 7.71 11.97
C LYS A 79 12.95 8.16 11.84
N ARG A 80 13.49 8.20 10.62
CA ARG A 80 14.85 8.68 10.36
C ARG A 80 14.88 10.20 10.29
N PRO A 81 16.06 10.82 10.57
CA PRO A 81 16.18 12.29 10.57
C PRO A 81 15.82 12.96 9.23
N ASP A 82 16.13 12.31 8.11
CA ASP A 82 15.87 12.88 6.78
C ASP A 82 14.55 12.31 6.23
N ALA A 83 13.46 13.01 6.52
CA ALA A 83 12.13 12.59 6.07
C ALA A 83 12.00 12.56 4.54
N LEU A 84 12.67 13.48 3.84
CA LEU A 84 12.62 13.52 2.37
C LEU A 84 13.32 12.31 1.76
N ALA A 85 14.46 11.90 2.31
CA ALA A 85 15.15 10.70 1.84
C ALA A 85 14.30 9.45 2.06
N SER A 86 13.60 9.36 3.20
CA SER A 86 12.70 8.25 3.47
C SER A 86 11.53 8.22 2.49
N LEU A 87 10.99 9.38 2.14
CA LEU A 87 9.91 9.47 1.15
C LEU A 87 10.38 9.01 -0.23
N LYS A 88 11.56 9.46 -0.66
CA LYS A 88 12.13 9.05 -1.95
C LYS A 88 12.37 7.54 -1.99
N GLN A 89 12.86 6.96 -0.90
CA GLN A 89 13.05 5.52 -0.81
C GLN A 89 11.73 4.77 -0.98
N GLY A 90 10.67 5.21 -0.30
CA GLY A 90 9.36 4.59 -0.40
C GLY A 90 8.80 4.67 -1.82
N VAL A 91 8.91 5.82 -2.45
CA VAL A 91 8.46 6.00 -3.84
C VAL A 91 9.22 5.07 -4.78
N ASN A 92 10.54 4.97 -4.63
CA ASN A 92 11.34 4.10 -5.50
C ASN A 92 11.00 2.62 -5.31
N ILE A 93 10.76 2.18 -4.09
CA ILE A 93 10.38 0.79 -3.81
C ILE A 93 9.02 0.46 -4.43
N CYS A 94 8.09 1.39 -4.42
CA CYS A 94 6.75 1.20 -4.96
C CYS A 94 6.65 1.44 -6.46
N ASP A 95 7.69 1.95 -7.09
CA ASP A 95 7.71 2.24 -8.52
C ASP A 95 8.11 0.99 -9.31
N VAL A 96 7.11 0.22 -9.70
CA VAL A 96 7.31 -1.04 -10.41
C VAL A 96 6.83 -1.00 -11.84
#